data_77be341d090662aaf2d5aee0e554510f
#
_entry.id   77be341d090662aaf2d5aee0e554510f
#
_cell.length_a   1.000
_cell.length_b   1.000
_cell.length_c   1.000
_cell.angle_alpha   90.00
_cell.angle_beta   90.00
_cell.angle_gamma   90.00
#
_symmetry.space_group_name_H-M   'P 1'
#
loop_
_entity.id
_entity.type
_entity.pdbx_description
1 polymer ?
#
loop_
_entity_poly.entity_id
_entity_poly.type
_entity_poly.pdbx_seq_one_letter_code
_entity_poly.pdbx_strand_id
1 'polypeptide(L)'
;VLFLKKIYLQEESMAEPVIRIMDLWKNYAEDGAGVPALRGTNLEIKKGEIVALFGKSGSGKSTLFNLIAGLDRPTKGRIEVEGQDLEALGESGRTMLRRLKLGFIFQFFNLLPTLTVFENIFLSLELAHRTEPELAFKALKEVGLEGKEQRFPNELSGGEQQRVAIARALVKRPSIILADEPTGNLDTITGNQILELLTRRCHEFGTTLIMATHSPLTCNYAKRILRMVDGIVTEETSCEETAH
;
A
#
# COMPACT_ATOMS: atom_id res chain seq x y z
N VAL A 1 -28.33 24.32 -1.78
CA VAL A 1 -27.80 23.03 -2.25
C VAL A 1 -26.60 23.23 -3.16
N LEU A 2 -26.63 24.14 -4.16
CA LEU A 2 -25.49 24.44 -5.04
C LEU A 2 -24.30 25.09 -4.31
N PHE A 3 -24.55 25.93 -3.32
CA PHE A 3 -23.50 26.63 -2.54
C PHE A 3 -22.75 25.67 -1.62
N LEU A 4 -23.45 24.75 -0.96
CA LEU A 4 -22.85 23.69 -0.15
C LEU A 4 -22.03 22.70 -1.01
N LYS A 5 -22.52 22.36 -2.20
CA LYS A 5 -21.78 21.51 -3.15
C LYS A 5 -20.48 22.18 -3.64
N LYS A 6 -20.50 23.51 -3.78
CA LYS A 6 -19.32 24.30 -4.19
C LYS A 6 -18.29 24.42 -3.06
N ILE A 7 -18.74 24.51 -1.80
CA ILE A 7 -17.85 24.49 -0.62
C ILE A 7 -17.23 23.11 -0.44
N TYR A 8 -18.03 22.01 -0.56
CA TYR A 8 -17.52 20.64 -0.51
C TYR A 8 -16.48 20.36 -1.62
N LEU A 9 -16.72 20.83 -2.85
CA LEU A 9 -15.79 20.69 -3.96
C LEU A 9 -14.52 21.55 -3.80
N GLN A 10 -14.60 22.67 -3.07
CA GLN A 10 -13.44 23.49 -2.74
C GLN A 10 -12.62 22.91 -1.58
N GLU A 11 -13.24 22.28 -0.59
CA GLU A 11 -12.54 21.59 0.51
C GLU A 11 -11.82 20.31 0.01
N GLU A 12 -12.41 19.55 -0.93
CA GLU A 12 -11.72 18.43 -1.59
C GLU A 12 -10.52 18.87 -2.43
N SER A 13 -10.52 20.10 -2.95
CA SER A 13 -9.43 20.69 -3.75
C SER A 13 -8.24 21.20 -2.91
N MET A 14 -8.42 21.38 -1.59
CA MET A 14 -7.41 21.97 -0.70
C MET A 14 -6.75 20.96 0.25
N ALA A 15 -7.13 19.69 0.24
CA ALA A 15 -6.47 18.68 1.05
C ALA A 15 -5.05 18.44 0.51
N GLU A 16 -4.04 18.72 1.34
CA GLU A 16 -2.65 18.42 0.98
C GLU A 16 -2.50 16.93 0.66
N PRO A 17 -1.77 16.57 -0.41
CA PRO A 17 -1.55 15.18 -0.76
C PRO A 17 -0.73 14.48 0.31
N VAL A 18 -1.12 13.25 0.65
CA VAL A 18 -0.36 12.41 1.58
C VAL A 18 0.90 11.84 0.92
N ILE A 19 0.90 11.72 -0.42
CA ILE A 19 2.06 11.40 -1.24
C ILE A 19 2.11 12.40 -2.39
N ARG A 20 3.28 13.02 -2.59
CA ARG A 20 3.58 13.86 -3.76
C ARG A 20 4.87 13.39 -4.40
N ILE A 21 4.84 13.14 -5.69
CA ILE A 21 5.95 12.68 -6.52
C ILE A 21 6.16 13.68 -7.65
N MET A 22 7.42 14.13 -7.83
CA MET A 22 7.77 15.17 -8.79
C MET A 22 8.96 14.72 -9.64
N ASP A 23 8.75 14.60 -10.97
CA ASP A 23 9.75 14.22 -11.98
C ASP A 23 10.63 13.05 -11.56
N LEU A 24 9.99 11.95 -11.10
CA LEU A 24 10.68 10.82 -10.46
C LEU A 24 11.26 9.87 -11.50
N TRP A 25 12.57 9.63 -11.40
CA TRP A 25 13.33 8.70 -12.22
C TRP A 25 14.02 7.66 -11.36
N LYS A 26 14.05 6.43 -11.84
CA LYS A 26 14.86 5.37 -11.26
C LYS A 26 15.54 4.55 -12.33
N ASN A 27 16.87 4.50 -12.29
CA ASN A 27 17.70 3.62 -13.08
C ASN A 27 18.54 2.73 -12.14
N TYR A 28 18.62 1.44 -12.43
CA TYR A 28 19.45 0.48 -11.69
C TYR A 28 20.79 0.20 -12.33
N ALA A 29 21.02 0.64 -13.57
CA ALA A 29 22.30 0.51 -14.22
C ALA A 29 23.27 1.58 -13.71
N GLU A 30 24.44 1.17 -13.24
CA GLU A 30 25.48 2.07 -12.71
C GLU A 30 26.07 2.98 -13.78
N ASP A 31 26.11 2.51 -15.03
CA ASP A 31 26.64 3.24 -16.20
C ASP A 31 25.59 4.11 -16.92
N GLY A 32 24.34 4.10 -16.45
CA GLY A 32 23.23 4.82 -17.07
C GLY A 32 22.73 4.23 -18.40
N ALA A 33 23.31 3.11 -18.87
CA ALA A 33 22.98 2.50 -20.16
C ALA A 33 21.72 1.60 -20.10
N GLY A 34 21.19 1.31 -18.90
CA GLY A 34 20.01 0.49 -18.69
C GLY A 34 18.70 1.24 -18.96
N VAL A 35 17.64 0.47 -19.21
CA VAL A 35 16.28 1.01 -19.30
C VAL A 35 15.81 1.46 -17.92
N PRO A 36 15.44 2.74 -17.72
CA PRO A 36 14.96 3.22 -16.43
C PRO A 36 13.69 2.48 -16.00
N ALA A 37 13.63 2.09 -14.73
CA ALA A 37 12.45 1.49 -14.12
C ALA A 37 11.32 2.52 -13.88
N LEU A 38 11.67 3.80 -13.71
CA LEU A 38 10.73 4.94 -13.69
C LEU A 38 11.25 6.06 -14.59
N ARG A 39 10.32 6.76 -15.25
CA ARG A 39 10.61 7.74 -16.31
C ARG A 39 9.83 9.04 -16.13
N GLY A 40 10.25 9.90 -15.19
CA GLY A 40 9.65 11.21 -14.98
C GLY A 40 8.22 11.16 -14.42
N THR A 41 7.96 10.21 -13.52
CA THR A 41 6.64 10.06 -12.89
C THR A 41 6.29 11.29 -12.07
N ASN A 42 5.09 11.84 -12.31
CA ASN A 42 4.46 12.87 -11.49
C ASN A 42 3.13 12.31 -10.97
N LEU A 43 2.93 12.37 -9.65
CA LEU A 43 1.75 11.78 -9.02
C LEU A 43 1.45 12.45 -7.68
N GLU A 44 0.18 12.75 -7.44
CA GLU A 44 -0.32 13.15 -6.13
C GLU A 44 -1.41 12.18 -5.69
N ILE A 45 -1.36 11.73 -4.44
CA ILE A 45 -2.37 10.89 -3.81
C ILE A 45 -2.86 11.62 -2.57
N LYS A 46 -4.17 11.81 -2.47
CA LYS A 46 -4.81 12.48 -1.35
C LYS A 46 -5.02 11.52 -0.18
N LYS A 47 -5.11 12.08 1.01
CA LYS A 47 -5.40 11.30 2.22
C LYS A 47 -6.74 10.57 2.11
N GLY A 48 -6.75 9.28 2.47
CA GLY A 48 -7.95 8.43 2.44
C GLY A 48 -8.37 7.95 1.05
N GLU A 49 -7.62 8.26 -0.01
CA GLU A 49 -7.86 7.67 -1.33
C GLU A 49 -7.61 6.16 -1.34
N ILE A 50 -8.40 5.44 -2.14
CA ILE A 50 -8.16 4.05 -2.51
C ILE A 50 -7.83 4.03 -4.00
N VAL A 51 -6.58 3.69 -4.31
CA VAL A 51 -5.99 3.78 -5.65
C VAL A 51 -5.53 2.40 -6.11
N ALA A 52 -5.86 2.02 -7.34
CA ALA A 52 -5.26 0.88 -8.02
C ALA A 52 -4.15 1.35 -8.96
N LEU A 53 -2.94 0.82 -8.81
CA LEU A 53 -1.82 0.97 -9.72
C LEU A 53 -1.76 -0.27 -10.61
N PHE A 54 -2.43 -0.20 -11.76
CA PHE A 54 -2.57 -1.30 -12.70
C PHE A 54 -1.42 -1.33 -13.72
N GLY A 55 -0.87 -2.51 -13.99
CA GLY A 55 0.18 -2.67 -15.00
C GLY A 55 0.76 -4.07 -15.01
N LYS A 56 1.35 -4.45 -16.16
CA LYS A 56 2.00 -5.77 -16.33
C LYS A 56 3.17 -5.98 -15.36
N SER A 57 3.60 -7.23 -15.17
CA SER A 57 4.82 -7.51 -14.44
C SER A 57 6.01 -6.80 -15.10
N GLY A 58 6.92 -6.27 -14.29
CA GLY A 58 8.09 -5.51 -14.78
C GLY A 58 7.80 -4.05 -15.18
N SER A 59 6.56 -3.55 -15.09
CA SER A 59 6.25 -2.14 -15.46
C SER A 59 6.83 -1.08 -14.48
N GLY A 60 7.33 -1.48 -13.29
CA GLY A 60 7.94 -0.59 -12.30
C GLY A 60 7.14 -0.39 -11.01
N LYS A 61 6.00 -1.08 -10.81
CA LYS A 61 5.12 -0.92 -9.63
C LYS A 61 5.85 -1.11 -8.30
N SER A 62 6.56 -2.23 -8.14
CA SER A 62 7.31 -2.52 -6.90
C SER A 62 8.48 -1.54 -6.70
N THR A 63 9.09 -1.05 -7.79
CA THR A 63 10.09 0.03 -7.73
C THR A 63 9.47 1.31 -7.15
N LEU A 64 8.29 1.71 -7.66
CA LEU A 64 7.57 2.88 -7.16
C LEU A 64 7.22 2.72 -5.67
N PHE A 65 6.74 1.54 -5.25
CA PHE A 65 6.45 1.24 -3.84
C PHE A 65 7.69 1.33 -2.96
N ASN A 66 8.83 0.78 -3.40
CA ASN A 66 10.09 0.85 -2.66
C ASN A 66 10.57 2.30 -2.48
N LEU A 67 10.37 3.13 -3.50
CA LEU A 67 10.72 4.56 -3.43
C LEU A 67 9.79 5.34 -2.49
N ILE A 68 8.46 5.13 -2.58
CA ILE A 68 7.48 5.75 -1.66
C ILE A 68 7.76 5.32 -0.21
N ALA A 69 8.19 4.08 -0.02
CA ALA A 69 8.56 3.56 1.30
C ALA A 69 9.91 4.06 1.82
N GLY A 70 10.70 4.76 1.01
CA GLY A 70 12.07 5.13 1.35
C GLY A 70 12.98 3.93 1.59
N LEU A 71 12.68 2.76 0.98
CA LEU A 71 13.53 1.57 0.96
C LEU A 71 14.62 1.68 -0.11
N ASP A 72 14.38 2.50 -1.12
CA ASP A 72 15.30 2.80 -2.20
C ASP A 72 15.34 4.30 -2.44
N ARG A 73 16.31 4.80 -3.21
CA ARG A 73 16.48 6.21 -3.54
C ARG A 73 16.23 6.45 -5.02
N PRO A 74 15.59 7.56 -5.39
CA PRO A 74 15.44 7.93 -6.78
C PRO A 74 16.81 8.29 -7.41
N THR A 75 16.92 8.10 -8.72
CA THR A 75 18.06 8.63 -9.49
C THR A 75 17.92 10.13 -9.72
N LYS A 76 16.66 10.61 -9.88
CA LYS A 76 16.31 12.01 -10.04
C LYS A 76 14.86 12.23 -9.59
N GLY A 77 14.51 13.45 -9.26
CA GLY A 77 13.18 13.85 -8.82
C GLY A 77 13.04 13.83 -7.29
N ARG A 78 11.82 13.98 -6.81
CA ARG A 78 11.53 14.16 -5.38
C ARG A 78 10.28 13.42 -4.97
N ILE A 79 10.29 12.89 -3.75
CA ILE A 79 9.12 12.24 -3.13
C ILE A 79 8.88 12.87 -1.77
N GLU A 80 7.65 13.31 -1.55
CA GLU A 80 7.15 13.75 -0.25
C GLU A 80 6.08 12.78 0.23
N VAL A 81 6.21 12.36 1.48
CA VAL A 81 5.22 11.50 2.17
C VAL A 81 4.84 12.16 3.49
N GLU A 82 3.55 12.36 3.72
CA GLU A 82 3.05 13.09 4.89
C GLU A 82 3.68 14.51 5.00
N GLY A 83 3.89 15.18 3.86
CA GLY A 83 4.53 16.51 3.78
C GLY A 83 6.04 16.50 4.05
N GLN A 84 6.68 15.34 4.20
CA GLN A 84 8.10 15.20 4.49
C GLN A 84 8.87 14.71 3.25
N ASP A 85 9.91 15.43 2.86
CA ASP A 85 10.83 15.01 1.81
C ASP A 85 11.66 13.80 2.26
N LEU A 86 11.55 12.67 1.55
CA LEU A 86 12.21 11.42 1.91
C LEU A 86 13.74 11.50 1.85
N GLU A 87 14.32 12.37 1.00
CA GLU A 87 15.78 12.54 0.96
C GLU A 87 16.27 13.36 2.16
N ALA A 88 15.53 14.41 2.52
CA ALA A 88 15.88 15.25 3.66
C ALA A 88 15.78 14.52 5.01
N LEU A 89 14.92 13.49 5.11
CA LEU A 89 14.73 12.70 6.33
C LEU A 89 15.96 11.89 6.76
N GLY A 90 16.86 11.55 5.85
CA GLY A 90 17.92 10.59 6.11
C GLY A 90 17.39 9.18 6.43
N GLU A 91 18.29 8.24 6.77
CA GLU A 91 17.86 6.83 7.01
C GLU A 91 17.03 6.66 8.28
N SER A 92 17.38 7.34 9.35
CA SER A 92 16.64 7.27 10.62
C SER A 92 15.21 7.79 10.46
N GLY A 93 15.03 8.90 9.75
CA GLY A 93 13.71 9.48 9.49
C GLY A 93 12.85 8.58 8.58
N ARG A 94 13.43 8.02 7.51
CA ARG A 94 12.73 7.03 6.66
C ARG A 94 12.33 5.78 7.44
N THR A 95 13.19 5.30 8.34
CA THR A 95 12.86 4.16 9.21
C THR A 95 11.69 4.50 10.14
N MET A 96 11.66 5.71 10.72
CA MET A 96 10.56 6.16 11.57
C MET A 96 9.25 6.28 10.77
N LEU A 97 9.32 6.81 9.54
CA LEU A 97 8.17 6.89 8.63
C LEU A 97 7.59 5.49 8.36
N ARG A 98 8.44 4.51 8.00
CA ARG A 98 8.01 3.11 7.78
C ARG A 98 7.35 2.51 9.02
N ARG A 99 7.93 2.73 10.18
CA ARG A 99 7.41 2.21 11.44
C ARG A 99 6.02 2.74 11.78
N LEU A 100 5.82 4.05 11.63
CA LEU A 100 4.63 4.72 12.17
C LEU A 100 3.56 4.99 11.12
N LYS A 101 3.94 5.28 9.87
CA LYS A 101 3.04 5.82 8.85
C LYS A 101 2.71 4.86 7.74
N LEU A 102 3.55 3.85 7.47
CA LEU A 102 3.37 2.93 6.36
C LEU A 102 3.02 1.53 6.83
N GLY A 103 2.04 0.91 6.19
CA GLY A 103 1.77 -0.53 6.28
C GLY A 103 2.05 -1.19 4.95
N PHE A 104 2.52 -2.45 4.98
CA PHE A 104 2.81 -3.24 3.79
C PHE A 104 1.99 -4.51 3.77
N ILE A 105 1.43 -4.82 2.61
CA ILE A 105 0.80 -6.10 2.29
C ILE A 105 1.47 -6.64 1.04
N PHE A 106 1.99 -7.85 1.09
CA PHE A 106 2.75 -8.48 0.01
C PHE A 106 1.98 -9.65 -0.59
N GLN A 107 2.26 -9.98 -1.84
CA GLN A 107 1.69 -11.11 -2.56
C GLN A 107 1.93 -12.45 -1.83
N PHE A 108 3.10 -12.66 -1.26
CA PHE A 108 3.48 -13.89 -0.53
C PHE A 108 3.36 -13.72 0.99
N PHE A 109 2.46 -12.85 1.46
CA PHE A 109 2.13 -12.58 2.86
C PHE A 109 3.30 -12.06 3.71
N ASN A 110 4.52 -12.55 3.49
CA ASN A 110 5.76 -12.23 4.23
C ASN A 110 5.56 -12.32 5.76
N LEU A 111 4.85 -13.36 6.20
CA LEU A 111 4.75 -13.70 7.61
C LEU A 111 6.04 -14.37 8.08
N LEU A 112 6.43 -14.09 9.31
CA LEU A 112 7.57 -14.75 9.94
C LEU A 112 7.14 -16.16 10.37
N PRO A 113 7.71 -17.23 9.77
CA PRO A 113 7.22 -18.59 9.99
C PRO A 113 7.53 -19.13 11.39
N THR A 114 8.49 -18.51 12.09
CA THR A 114 8.89 -18.84 13.46
C THR A 114 8.06 -18.14 14.54
N LEU A 115 7.19 -17.23 14.15
CA LEU A 115 6.29 -16.50 15.01
C LEU A 115 4.86 -16.97 14.83
N THR A 116 4.10 -17.02 15.91
CA THR A 116 2.65 -17.27 15.88
C THR A 116 1.91 -16.16 15.14
N VAL A 117 0.65 -16.38 14.87
CA VAL A 117 -0.26 -15.37 14.27
C VAL A 117 -0.31 -14.11 15.12
N PHE A 118 -0.46 -14.27 16.44
CA PHE A 118 -0.43 -13.13 17.36
C PHE A 118 0.89 -12.38 17.31
N GLU A 119 2.02 -13.08 17.42
CA GLU A 119 3.36 -12.49 17.42
C GLU A 119 3.68 -11.77 16.11
N ASN A 120 3.24 -12.30 14.95
CA ASN A 120 3.38 -11.62 13.66
C ASN A 120 2.69 -10.25 13.64
N ILE A 121 1.55 -10.10 14.30
CA ILE A 121 0.82 -8.82 14.40
C ILE A 121 1.44 -7.95 15.48
N PHE A 122 1.71 -8.52 16.64
CA PHE A 122 2.22 -7.79 17.81
C PHE A 122 3.60 -7.17 17.55
N LEU A 123 4.45 -7.84 16.78
CA LEU A 123 5.76 -7.29 16.35
C LEU A 123 5.61 -5.92 15.66
N SER A 124 4.55 -5.70 14.88
CA SER A 124 4.32 -4.38 14.25
C SER A 124 3.99 -3.29 15.25
N LEU A 125 3.36 -3.63 16.36
CA LEU A 125 3.11 -2.71 17.48
C LEU A 125 4.41 -2.41 18.24
N GLU A 126 5.18 -3.43 18.59
CA GLU A 126 6.48 -3.26 19.27
C GLU A 126 7.43 -2.37 18.47
N LEU A 127 7.53 -2.61 17.14
CA LEU A 127 8.31 -1.77 16.24
C LEU A 127 7.80 -0.32 16.21
N ALA A 128 6.51 -0.09 16.45
CA ALA A 128 5.91 1.25 16.55
C ALA A 128 5.95 1.82 17.99
N HIS A 129 6.70 1.18 18.90
CA HIS A 129 6.78 1.52 20.32
C HIS A 129 5.43 1.47 21.05
N ARG A 130 4.59 0.53 20.65
CA ARG A 130 3.31 0.22 21.29
C ARG A 130 3.35 -1.19 21.85
N THR A 131 2.98 -1.33 23.10
CA THR A 131 3.13 -2.58 23.87
C THR A 131 1.79 -3.13 24.39
N GLU A 132 0.67 -2.69 23.80
CA GLU A 132 -0.68 -3.09 24.17
C GLU A 132 -1.10 -4.37 23.43
N PRO A 133 -1.03 -5.57 24.03
CA PRO A 133 -1.37 -6.83 23.36
C PRO A 133 -2.84 -6.91 22.95
N GLU A 134 -3.72 -6.20 23.65
CA GLU A 134 -5.16 -6.13 23.35
C GLU A 134 -5.44 -5.62 21.95
N LEU A 135 -4.55 -4.76 21.39
CA LEU A 135 -4.68 -4.27 20.03
C LEU A 135 -4.44 -5.37 19.00
N ALA A 136 -3.50 -6.29 19.26
CA ALA A 136 -3.26 -7.43 18.38
C ALA A 136 -4.43 -8.42 18.42
N PHE A 137 -4.97 -8.73 19.60
CA PHE A 137 -6.18 -9.56 19.72
C PHE A 137 -7.38 -8.93 19.02
N LYS A 138 -7.58 -7.62 19.20
CA LYS A 138 -8.63 -6.88 18.50
C LYS A 138 -8.44 -6.95 16.99
N ALA A 139 -7.23 -6.74 16.47
CA ALA A 139 -6.93 -6.83 15.05
C ALA A 139 -7.24 -8.22 14.49
N LEU A 140 -6.91 -9.31 15.22
CA LEU A 140 -7.27 -10.68 14.85
C LEU A 140 -8.78 -10.89 14.74
N LYS A 141 -9.52 -10.43 15.73
CA LYS A 141 -11.00 -10.48 15.70
C LYS A 141 -11.58 -9.71 14.52
N GLU A 142 -11.02 -8.53 14.22
CA GLU A 142 -11.47 -7.66 13.14
C GLU A 142 -11.27 -8.26 11.73
N VAL A 143 -10.31 -9.19 11.58
CA VAL A 143 -10.09 -9.93 10.33
C VAL A 143 -10.71 -11.35 10.35
N GLY A 144 -11.46 -11.71 11.42
CA GLY A 144 -12.15 -12.99 11.54
C GLY A 144 -11.23 -14.16 11.86
N LEU A 145 -10.15 -13.94 12.63
CA LEU A 145 -9.18 -14.96 13.05
C LEU A 145 -9.14 -15.15 14.57
N GLU A 146 -10.21 -14.80 15.28
CA GLU A 146 -10.37 -15.06 16.73
C GLU A 146 -10.23 -16.57 17.00
N GLY A 147 -9.45 -16.95 18.00
CA GLY A 147 -9.15 -18.33 18.37
C GLY A 147 -7.97 -18.96 17.60
N LYS A 148 -7.30 -18.21 16.70
CA LYS A 148 -6.12 -18.66 15.95
C LYS A 148 -4.81 -18.03 16.38
N GLU A 149 -4.79 -17.36 17.51
CA GLU A 149 -3.67 -16.54 18.01
C GLU A 149 -2.36 -17.33 18.11
N GLN A 150 -2.47 -18.60 18.55
CA GLN A 150 -1.32 -19.46 18.81
C GLN A 150 -0.91 -20.32 17.60
N ARG A 151 -1.63 -20.23 16.46
CA ARG A 151 -1.27 -20.93 15.25
C ARG A 151 -0.04 -20.30 14.60
N PHE A 152 0.73 -21.12 13.89
CA PHE A 152 1.83 -20.68 13.05
C PHE A 152 1.34 -20.47 11.61
N PRO A 153 2.04 -19.64 10.79
CA PRO A 153 1.64 -19.38 9.41
C PRO A 153 1.41 -20.63 8.55
N ASN A 154 2.22 -21.68 8.72
CA ASN A 154 2.09 -22.95 7.98
C ASN A 154 0.85 -23.77 8.36
N GLU A 155 0.14 -23.43 9.43
CA GLU A 155 -1.12 -24.05 9.85
C GLU A 155 -2.36 -23.32 9.30
N LEU A 156 -2.16 -22.27 8.50
CA LEU A 156 -3.22 -21.43 7.96
C LEU A 156 -3.38 -21.60 6.45
N SER A 157 -4.61 -21.48 5.96
CA SER A 157 -4.87 -21.34 4.52
C SER A 157 -4.29 -20.02 3.98
N GLY A 158 -4.10 -19.92 2.65
CA GLY A 158 -3.58 -18.68 2.03
C GLY A 158 -4.43 -17.45 2.33
N GLY A 159 -5.77 -17.60 2.31
CA GLY A 159 -6.68 -16.50 2.68
C GLY A 159 -6.55 -16.08 4.14
N GLU A 160 -6.31 -17.02 5.06
CA GLU A 160 -6.06 -16.72 6.47
C GLU A 160 -4.71 -16.05 6.67
N GLN A 161 -3.65 -16.49 5.99
CA GLN A 161 -2.36 -15.84 6.01
C GLN A 161 -2.45 -14.39 5.50
N GLN A 162 -3.23 -14.14 4.46
CA GLN A 162 -3.47 -12.79 3.95
C GLN A 162 -4.25 -11.94 4.97
N ARG A 163 -5.22 -12.49 5.68
CA ARG A 163 -5.91 -11.78 6.78
C ARG A 163 -4.96 -11.41 7.91
N VAL A 164 -4.00 -12.29 8.26
CA VAL A 164 -2.93 -11.97 9.23
C VAL A 164 -2.05 -10.81 8.70
N ALA A 165 -1.65 -10.86 7.43
CA ALA A 165 -0.84 -9.80 6.81
C ALA A 165 -1.58 -8.44 6.81
N ILE A 166 -2.90 -8.44 6.56
CA ILE A 166 -3.74 -7.23 6.65
C ILE A 166 -3.82 -6.73 8.10
N ALA A 167 -4.07 -7.60 9.08
CA ALA A 167 -4.11 -7.23 10.48
C ALA A 167 -2.77 -6.64 10.94
N ARG A 168 -1.65 -7.28 10.57
CA ARG A 168 -0.29 -6.80 10.83
C ARG A 168 -0.03 -5.40 10.25
N ALA A 169 -0.50 -5.15 9.02
CA ALA A 169 -0.32 -3.86 8.37
C ALA A 169 -1.16 -2.75 9.04
N LEU A 170 -2.39 -3.06 9.47
CA LEU A 170 -3.37 -2.09 9.98
C LEU A 170 -3.31 -1.86 11.49
N VAL A 171 -2.76 -2.80 12.29
CA VAL A 171 -2.83 -2.76 13.76
C VAL A 171 -2.27 -1.48 14.38
N LYS A 172 -1.25 -0.91 13.78
CA LYS A 172 -0.63 0.36 14.20
C LYS A 172 -1.35 1.61 13.68
N ARG A 173 -2.45 1.45 12.90
CA ARG A 173 -3.22 2.52 12.24
C ARG A 173 -2.35 3.44 11.38
N PRO A 174 -1.71 2.91 10.34
CA PRO A 174 -0.86 3.70 9.46
C PRO A 174 -1.69 4.69 8.64
N SER A 175 -1.08 5.78 8.19
CA SER A 175 -1.71 6.73 7.26
C SER A 175 -1.82 6.16 5.85
N ILE A 176 -0.89 5.28 5.46
CA ILE A 176 -0.78 4.73 4.11
C ILE A 176 -0.56 3.22 4.18
N ILE A 177 -1.28 2.47 3.35
CA ILE A 177 -1.03 1.05 3.04
C ILE A 177 -0.55 0.94 1.59
N LEU A 178 0.58 0.26 1.41
CA LEU A 178 1.10 -0.20 0.12
C LEU A 178 0.83 -1.71 0.01
N ALA A 179 -0.07 -2.10 -0.89
CA ALA A 179 -0.45 -3.50 -1.11
C ALA A 179 0.03 -3.96 -2.48
N ASP A 180 1.05 -4.82 -2.50
CA ASP A 180 1.62 -5.38 -3.74
C ASP A 180 0.98 -6.73 -4.02
N GLU A 181 0.16 -6.79 -5.07
CA GLU A 181 -0.62 -7.96 -5.51
C GLU A 181 -1.39 -8.63 -4.35
N PRO A 182 -2.28 -7.91 -3.62
CA PRO A 182 -2.88 -8.40 -2.37
C PRO A 182 -3.72 -9.66 -2.52
N THR A 183 -4.08 -10.05 -3.74
CA THR A 183 -4.88 -11.25 -4.06
C THR A 183 -4.20 -12.19 -5.07
N GLY A 184 -2.95 -11.94 -5.44
CA GLY A 184 -2.28 -12.65 -6.53
C GLY A 184 -2.11 -14.17 -6.32
N ASN A 185 -2.19 -14.66 -5.08
CA ASN A 185 -2.06 -16.09 -4.72
C ASN A 185 -3.38 -16.69 -4.18
N LEU A 186 -4.52 -16.05 -4.42
CA LEU A 186 -5.82 -16.46 -3.90
C LEU A 186 -6.78 -16.78 -5.05
N ASP A 187 -7.72 -17.68 -4.80
CA ASP A 187 -8.85 -17.89 -5.70
C ASP A 187 -9.75 -16.62 -5.71
N THR A 188 -10.60 -16.54 -6.74
CA THR A 188 -11.42 -15.34 -6.98
C THR A 188 -12.38 -15.03 -5.83
N ILE A 189 -12.96 -16.04 -5.17
CA ILE A 189 -13.92 -15.86 -4.07
C ILE A 189 -13.18 -15.30 -2.85
N THR A 190 -12.09 -15.94 -2.47
CA THR A 190 -11.24 -15.48 -1.36
C THR A 190 -10.64 -14.10 -1.66
N GLY A 191 -10.19 -13.87 -2.90
CA GLY A 191 -9.68 -12.59 -3.34
C GLY A 191 -10.68 -11.43 -3.15
N ASN A 192 -11.94 -11.62 -3.55
CA ASN A 192 -13.01 -10.64 -3.31
C ASN A 192 -13.21 -10.35 -1.82
N GLN A 193 -13.25 -11.38 -0.97
CA GLN A 193 -13.41 -11.22 0.47
C GLN A 193 -12.25 -10.43 1.10
N ILE A 194 -11.02 -10.67 0.61
CA ILE A 194 -9.82 -9.96 1.06
C ILE A 194 -9.85 -8.49 0.65
N LEU A 195 -10.22 -8.19 -0.60
CA LEU A 195 -10.31 -6.81 -1.09
C LEU A 195 -11.42 -6.04 -0.37
N GLU A 196 -12.58 -6.65 -0.17
CA GLU A 196 -13.67 -6.04 0.61
C GLU A 196 -13.25 -5.75 2.06
N LEU A 197 -12.61 -6.70 2.73
CA LEU A 197 -12.09 -6.52 4.09
C LEU A 197 -11.09 -5.36 4.13
N LEU A 198 -10.10 -5.37 3.23
CA LEU A 198 -9.02 -4.39 3.20
C LEU A 198 -9.55 -2.97 2.92
N THR A 199 -10.37 -2.80 1.89
CA THR A 199 -10.92 -1.49 1.52
C THR A 199 -11.85 -0.94 2.57
N ARG A 200 -12.72 -1.78 3.15
CA ARG A 200 -13.59 -1.40 4.26
C ARG A 200 -12.78 -0.91 5.46
N ARG A 201 -11.72 -1.64 5.87
CA ARG A 201 -10.88 -1.25 7.01
C ARG A 201 -10.09 0.03 6.75
N CYS A 202 -9.55 0.20 5.54
CA CYS A 202 -8.88 1.44 5.17
C CYS A 202 -9.83 2.64 5.22
N HIS A 203 -11.06 2.46 4.74
CA HIS A 203 -12.11 3.49 4.80
C HIS A 203 -12.48 3.84 6.26
N GLU A 204 -12.72 2.83 7.12
CA GLU A 204 -13.06 3.02 8.54
C GLU A 204 -11.98 3.79 9.31
N PHE A 205 -10.71 3.60 8.96
CA PHE A 205 -9.57 4.24 9.64
C PHE A 205 -9.09 5.52 8.94
N GLY A 206 -9.68 5.89 7.80
CA GLY A 206 -9.20 7.02 6.99
C GLY A 206 -7.79 6.79 6.42
N THR A 207 -7.40 5.52 6.25
CA THR A 207 -6.09 5.12 5.72
C THR A 207 -6.10 5.20 4.19
N THR A 208 -5.08 5.79 3.62
CA THR A 208 -4.85 5.79 2.17
C THR A 208 -4.37 4.40 1.74
N LEU A 209 -4.97 3.83 0.68
CA LEU A 209 -4.62 2.51 0.17
C LEU A 209 -4.16 2.60 -1.29
N ILE A 210 -2.97 2.07 -1.57
CA ILE A 210 -2.47 1.92 -2.93
C ILE A 210 -2.26 0.44 -3.19
N MET A 211 -2.97 -0.11 -4.17
CA MET A 211 -2.89 -1.51 -4.57
C MET A 211 -2.20 -1.63 -5.92
N ALA A 212 -0.97 -2.14 -5.95
CA ALA A 212 -0.31 -2.54 -7.18
C ALA A 212 -0.88 -3.87 -7.64
N THR A 213 -1.29 -3.96 -8.91
CA THR A 213 -1.94 -5.16 -9.43
C THR A 213 -1.83 -5.26 -10.96
N HIS A 214 -1.98 -6.49 -11.46
CA HIS A 214 -2.27 -6.76 -12.87
C HIS A 214 -3.70 -7.35 -13.05
N SER A 215 -4.45 -7.50 -11.96
CA SER A 215 -5.79 -8.08 -11.97
C SER A 215 -6.87 -7.00 -12.07
N PRO A 216 -7.78 -7.06 -13.08
CA PRO A 216 -8.92 -6.17 -13.16
C PRO A 216 -9.86 -6.26 -11.94
N LEU A 217 -9.90 -7.42 -11.25
CA LEU A 217 -10.66 -7.60 -10.03
C LEU A 217 -10.33 -6.54 -8.97
N THR A 218 -9.03 -6.29 -8.74
CA THR A 218 -8.57 -5.32 -7.75
C THR A 218 -9.00 -3.90 -8.09
N CYS A 219 -9.07 -3.56 -9.38
CA CYS A 219 -9.47 -2.25 -9.85
C CYS A 219 -10.92 -1.89 -9.45
N ASN A 220 -11.81 -2.89 -9.39
CA ASN A 220 -13.21 -2.66 -9.01
C ASN A 220 -13.37 -2.16 -7.57
N TYR A 221 -12.35 -2.31 -6.74
CA TYR A 221 -12.32 -1.86 -5.35
C TYR A 221 -11.64 -0.49 -5.17
N ALA A 222 -11.08 0.09 -6.24
CA ALA A 222 -10.44 1.41 -6.21
C ALA A 222 -11.38 2.49 -6.74
N LYS A 223 -11.25 3.70 -6.18
CA LYS A 223 -11.96 4.90 -6.69
C LYS A 223 -11.19 5.60 -7.82
N ARG A 224 -9.89 5.37 -7.89
CA ARG A 224 -8.98 5.97 -8.87
C ARG A 224 -8.04 4.90 -9.40
N ILE A 225 -7.87 4.88 -10.71
CA ILE A 225 -7.05 3.92 -11.40
C ILE A 225 -5.88 4.63 -12.04
N LEU A 226 -4.68 4.17 -11.75
CA LEU A 226 -3.44 4.60 -12.37
C LEU A 226 -2.91 3.44 -13.21
N ARG A 227 -2.59 3.67 -14.46
CA ARG A 227 -1.93 2.70 -15.33
C ARG A 227 -0.43 2.94 -15.33
N MET A 228 0.34 1.88 -15.18
CA MET A 228 1.79 1.93 -15.27
C MET A 228 2.30 1.07 -16.43
N VAL A 229 2.96 1.72 -17.38
CA VAL A 229 3.57 1.09 -18.57
C VAL A 229 5.00 1.60 -18.71
N ASP A 230 5.97 0.69 -18.73
CA ASP A 230 7.40 0.99 -18.92
C ASP A 230 7.93 2.15 -18.07
N GLY A 231 7.53 2.19 -16.80
CA GLY A 231 7.97 3.21 -15.83
C GLY A 231 7.26 4.55 -15.94
N ILE A 232 6.20 4.67 -16.76
CA ILE A 232 5.36 5.86 -16.87
C ILE A 232 4.00 5.58 -16.24
N VAL A 233 3.52 6.51 -15.41
CA VAL A 233 2.21 6.44 -14.76
C VAL A 233 1.26 7.43 -15.42
N THR A 234 0.07 6.94 -15.80
CA THR A 234 -1.03 7.74 -16.35
C THR A 234 -2.31 7.47 -15.58
N GLU A 235 -3.25 8.40 -15.58
CA GLU A 235 -4.57 8.21 -14.98
C GLU A 235 -5.51 7.58 -16.01
N GLU A 236 -6.29 6.58 -15.57
CA GLU A 236 -7.21 5.81 -16.42
C GLU A 236 -8.61 5.77 -15.80
N THR A 237 -9.62 5.53 -16.65
CA THR A 237 -11.02 5.39 -16.20
C THR A 237 -11.42 3.94 -15.97
N SER A 238 -10.66 2.97 -16.48
CA SER A 238 -10.93 1.54 -16.33
C SER A 238 -9.63 0.73 -16.38
N CYS A 239 -9.67 -0.52 -15.86
CA CYS A 239 -8.57 -1.49 -15.96
C CYS A 239 -8.73 -2.45 -17.16
N GLU A 240 -9.55 -2.12 -18.16
CA GLU A 240 -9.63 -2.92 -19.37
C GLU A 240 -8.34 -2.78 -20.18
N GLU A 241 -7.79 -3.91 -20.65
CA GLU A 241 -6.72 -3.85 -21.64
C GLU A 241 -7.32 -3.25 -22.92
N THR A 242 -6.93 -2.03 -23.27
CA THR A 242 -7.12 -1.56 -24.64
C THR A 242 -6.35 -2.51 -25.54
N ALA A 243 -7.08 -3.36 -26.26
CA ALA A 243 -6.52 -4.21 -27.31
C ALA A 243 -5.86 -3.31 -28.36
N HIS A 244 -4.53 -3.34 -28.39
CA HIS A 244 -3.70 -2.80 -29.47
C HIS A 244 -2.89 -3.93 -30.08
#